data_c928845592436018cbcfea052ee4b7c1
#
_entry.id   c928845592436018cbcfea052ee4b7c1
#
_cell.length_a   1.000
_cell.length_b   1.000
_cell.length_c   1.000
_cell.angle_alpha   90.00
_cell.angle_beta   90.00
_cell.angle_gamma   90.00
#
_symmetry.space_group_name_H-M   'P 1'
#
loop_
_entity.id
_entity.type
_entity.pdbx_description
1 polymer ?
#
loop_
_entity_poly.entity_id
_entity_poly.type
_entity_poly.pdbx_seq_one_letter_code
_entity_poly.pdbx_strand_id
1 'polypeptide(L)'
;WIDLPRGSYQVCINYVNDGEDGEVSFLDEIMPTAQYDAAKLPAERTRTVFSLWMPYGCETAQLQFTADCGKNQVIYITGAQIVPTHAWAYMRLLTGLVFCAVLDWVILLLTRRVKFPIHTLRGRYIAMALVGIGVFACLPLGLGYLTYGHDLSIHLSRIEGLKAGLLAGQFPVRMDPAIINEKGYPFSLMYSDVFLYPAAVLRILGFSLQTSYKVYVASITAATVGITFYALRKMFRSDCAALLGTALYTLSFYRLTNVFVRAAVGEY
;
A
#
# COMPACT_ATOMS: atom_id res chain seq x y z
N TRP A 1 14.47 11.52 -1.62
CA TRP A 1 13.59 10.57 -2.30
C TRP A 1 12.17 10.77 -1.78
N ILE A 2 11.20 10.88 -2.65
CA ILE A 2 9.80 11.10 -2.29
C ILE A 2 9.00 9.95 -2.87
N ASP A 3 8.29 9.18 -2.02
CA ASP A 3 7.32 8.19 -2.46
C ASP A 3 6.01 8.92 -2.87
N LEU A 4 5.72 8.91 -4.16
CA LEU A 4 4.49 9.46 -4.71
C LEU A 4 3.60 8.33 -5.23
N PRO A 5 2.53 7.98 -4.53
CA PRO A 5 1.53 7.06 -5.05
C PRO A 5 0.93 7.56 -6.38
N ARG A 6 0.33 6.66 -7.14
CA ARG A 6 -0.45 7.05 -8.32
C ARG A 6 -1.42 8.17 -8.00
N GLY A 7 -1.42 9.25 -8.79
CA GLY A 7 -2.29 10.37 -8.53
C GLY A 7 -1.98 11.62 -9.31
N SER A 8 -2.83 12.62 -9.11
CA SER A 8 -2.61 13.97 -9.58
C SER A 8 -2.16 14.84 -8.41
N TYR A 9 -1.09 15.57 -8.62
CA TYR A 9 -0.45 16.40 -7.62
C TYR A 9 -0.31 17.82 -8.12
N GLN A 10 -0.27 18.76 -7.22
CA GLN A 10 0.17 20.13 -7.45
C GLN A 10 1.56 20.28 -6.85
N VAL A 11 2.53 20.63 -7.68
CA VAL A 11 3.90 20.93 -7.26
C VAL A 11 4.03 22.44 -7.18
N CYS A 12 4.32 22.94 -6.00
CA CYS A 12 4.53 24.36 -5.73
C CYS A 12 6.01 24.56 -5.41
N ILE A 13 6.69 25.42 -6.16
CA ILE A 13 8.11 25.72 -5.96
C ILE A 13 8.23 27.21 -5.67
N ASN A 14 8.85 27.53 -4.54
CA ASN A 14 9.22 28.89 -4.18
C ASN A 14 10.71 29.07 -4.49
N TYR A 15 11.06 30.11 -5.21
CA TYR A 15 12.43 30.36 -5.64
C TYR A 15 12.71 31.87 -5.78
N VAL A 16 13.97 32.19 -5.83
CA VAL A 16 14.46 33.52 -6.22
C VAL A 16 15.37 33.32 -7.41
N ASN A 17 15.07 33.99 -8.51
CA ASN A 17 15.83 33.91 -9.74
C ASN A 17 16.23 35.33 -10.17
N ASP A 18 17.53 35.58 -10.18
CA ASP A 18 18.11 36.92 -10.49
C ASP A 18 18.59 37.01 -11.95
N GLY A 19 18.15 36.15 -12.84
CA GLY A 19 18.63 36.10 -14.21
C GLY A 19 17.62 35.68 -15.27
N GLU A 20 18.00 34.82 -16.19
CA GLU A 20 17.13 34.31 -17.24
C GLU A 20 16.20 33.20 -16.72
N ASP A 21 15.17 32.88 -17.51
CA ASP A 21 14.18 31.86 -17.14
C ASP A 21 14.86 30.47 -16.96
N GLY A 22 14.61 29.83 -15.82
CA GLY A 22 15.00 28.45 -15.55
C GLY A 22 13.87 27.47 -15.87
N GLU A 23 14.18 26.20 -15.82
CA GLU A 23 13.21 25.12 -15.97
C GLU A 23 13.33 24.12 -14.83
N VAL A 24 12.20 23.61 -14.36
CA VAL A 24 12.13 22.50 -13.42
C VAL A 24 11.41 21.35 -14.08
N SER A 25 12.00 20.17 -14.03
CA SER A 25 11.39 18.94 -14.49
C SER A 25 11.29 17.93 -13.35
N PHE A 26 10.33 17.04 -13.48
CA PHE A 26 10.14 15.94 -12.54
C PHE A 26 10.64 14.66 -13.20
N LEU A 27 11.57 13.97 -12.57
CA LEU A 27 12.18 12.74 -13.07
C LEU A 27 11.90 11.58 -12.12
N ASP A 28 11.67 10.42 -12.72
CA ASP A 28 11.70 9.15 -12.05
C ASP A 28 13.08 8.52 -12.24
N GLU A 29 13.77 8.16 -11.17
CA GLU A 29 15.10 7.56 -11.26
C GLU A 29 15.07 6.17 -11.89
N ILE A 30 13.97 5.43 -11.70
CA ILE A 30 13.81 4.08 -12.26
C ILE A 30 13.50 4.14 -13.76
N MET A 31 12.85 5.22 -14.23
CA MET A 31 12.57 5.48 -15.64
C MET A 31 13.06 6.87 -16.03
N PRO A 32 14.37 7.11 -16.14
CA PRO A 32 14.92 8.44 -16.42
C PRO A 32 14.49 9.02 -17.77
N THR A 33 13.92 8.22 -18.67
CA THR A 33 13.30 8.66 -19.93
C THR A 33 11.88 9.17 -19.77
N ALA A 34 11.22 8.91 -18.65
CA ALA A 34 9.91 9.44 -18.36
C ALA A 34 10.04 10.81 -17.68
N GLN A 35 10.30 11.82 -18.50
CA GLN A 35 10.13 13.20 -18.07
C GLN A 35 8.62 13.44 -17.94
N TYR A 36 8.17 13.51 -16.70
CA TYR A 36 6.78 13.85 -16.45
C TYR A 36 6.57 15.34 -16.65
N ASP A 37 6.08 16.22 -16.24
CA ASP A 37 5.87 17.62 -16.57
C ASP A 37 7.10 18.49 -16.29
N ALA A 38 7.34 19.46 -17.16
CA ALA A 38 8.34 20.50 -16.98
C ALA A 38 7.64 21.87 -16.83
N ALA A 39 8.14 22.71 -15.93
CA ALA A 39 7.63 24.05 -15.72
C ALA A 39 8.76 25.08 -15.77
N LYS A 40 8.46 26.23 -16.38
CA LYS A 40 9.38 27.35 -16.42
C LYS A 40 9.44 28.07 -15.07
N LEU A 41 10.61 28.56 -14.72
CA LEU A 41 10.89 29.37 -13.54
C LEU A 41 11.23 30.80 -13.98
N PRO A 42 10.22 31.65 -14.31
CA PRO A 42 10.45 33.01 -14.77
C PRO A 42 11.18 33.86 -13.74
N ALA A 43 12.10 34.71 -14.19
CA ALA A 43 12.87 35.62 -13.33
C ALA A 43 11.98 36.60 -12.53
N GLU A 44 10.86 36.97 -13.09
CA GLU A 44 9.94 37.95 -12.46
C GLU A 44 9.03 37.35 -11.37
N ARG A 45 9.07 36.05 -11.14
CA ARG A 45 8.20 35.35 -10.20
C ARG A 45 9.01 34.68 -9.09
N THR A 46 8.43 34.65 -7.92
CA THR A 46 9.00 33.98 -6.74
C THR A 46 8.34 32.62 -6.46
N ARG A 47 7.33 32.26 -7.27
CA ARG A 47 6.59 31.01 -7.10
C ARG A 47 6.09 30.50 -8.44
N THR A 48 6.31 29.22 -8.69
CA THR A 48 5.70 28.48 -9.80
C THR A 48 4.88 27.31 -9.27
N VAL A 49 3.73 27.06 -9.91
CA VAL A 49 2.83 25.95 -9.60
C VAL A 49 2.53 25.23 -10.89
N PHE A 50 2.75 23.92 -10.90
CA PHE A 50 2.38 23.08 -12.02
C PHE A 50 1.69 21.80 -11.55
N SER A 51 0.91 21.18 -12.43
CA SER A 51 0.21 19.94 -12.18
C SER A 51 1.08 18.76 -12.61
N LEU A 52 1.21 17.77 -11.75
CA LEU A 52 1.94 16.55 -12.02
C LEU A 52 0.95 15.38 -12.03
N TRP A 53 0.91 14.63 -13.13
CA TRP A 53 0.14 13.40 -13.22
C TRP A 53 1.06 12.19 -13.12
N MET A 54 0.88 11.36 -12.10
CA MET A 54 1.60 10.11 -11.88
C MET A 54 0.67 8.94 -12.23
N PRO A 55 0.78 8.37 -13.44
CA PRO A 55 -0.06 7.23 -13.86
C PRO A 55 0.24 5.97 -13.04
N TYR A 56 1.46 5.83 -12.58
CA TYR A 56 1.94 4.76 -11.71
C TYR A 56 2.62 5.39 -10.49
N GLY A 57 2.59 4.76 -9.34
CA GLY A 57 3.33 5.28 -8.19
C GLY A 57 4.85 5.31 -8.48
N CYS A 58 5.53 6.33 -7.97
CA CYS A 58 6.98 6.47 -8.06
C CYS A 58 7.56 6.51 -6.65
N GLU A 59 8.48 5.61 -6.34
CA GLU A 59 9.13 5.53 -5.01
C GLU A 59 10.42 6.36 -4.95
N THR A 60 10.95 6.72 -6.13
CA THR A 60 12.23 7.41 -6.27
C THR A 60 12.10 8.72 -7.06
N ALA A 61 11.00 9.44 -6.81
CA ALA A 61 10.75 10.71 -7.47
C ALA A 61 11.81 11.76 -7.11
N GLN A 62 12.34 12.43 -8.12
CA GLN A 62 13.28 13.53 -7.99
C GLN A 62 12.76 14.79 -8.70
N LEU A 63 12.97 15.94 -8.10
CA LEU A 63 12.84 17.23 -8.77
C LEU A 63 14.21 17.61 -9.34
N GLN A 64 14.33 17.63 -10.65
CA GLN A 64 15.52 18.10 -11.31
C GLN A 64 15.33 19.55 -11.76
N PHE A 65 16.23 20.40 -11.34
CA PHE A 65 16.27 21.79 -11.75
C PHE A 65 17.35 21.94 -12.84
N THR A 66 16.93 22.35 -14.00
CA THR A 66 17.84 22.73 -15.08
C THR A 66 17.73 24.23 -15.28
N ALA A 67 18.82 24.92 -15.11
CA ALA A 67 18.91 26.32 -15.43
C ALA A 67 19.96 26.47 -16.53
N ASP A 68 19.62 27.11 -17.62
CA ASP A 68 20.59 27.52 -18.61
C ASP A 68 21.26 28.79 -18.08
N CYS A 69 22.11 28.62 -17.09
CA CYS A 69 22.75 29.70 -16.37
C CYS A 69 23.85 30.31 -17.25
N GLY A 70 23.60 31.51 -17.77
CA GLY A 70 24.67 32.40 -18.21
C GLY A 70 25.70 32.62 -17.07
N LYS A 71 26.87 33.11 -17.39
CA LYS A 71 28.10 33.07 -16.55
C LYS A 71 27.99 33.59 -15.09
N ASN A 72 26.85 34.15 -14.64
CA ASN A 72 26.68 34.69 -13.27
C ASN A 72 25.27 34.54 -12.71
N GLN A 73 24.50 33.58 -13.18
CA GLN A 73 23.11 33.40 -12.75
C GLN A 73 23.02 32.34 -11.64
N VAL A 74 22.26 32.64 -10.58
CA VAL A 74 22.00 31.70 -9.49
C VAL A 74 20.48 31.66 -9.24
N ILE A 75 19.93 30.47 -9.23
CA ILE A 75 18.54 30.23 -8.82
C ILE A 75 18.56 29.65 -7.41
N TYR A 76 17.97 30.37 -6.46
CA TYR A 76 17.81 29.91 -5.09
C TYR A 76 16.44 29.30 -4.91
N ILE A 77 16.37 28.02 -4.60
CA ILE A 77 15.13 27.34 -4.24
C ILE A 77 14.92 27.50 -2.74
N THR A 78 13.89 28.21 -2.37
CA THR A 78 13.55 28.48 -0.97
C THR A 78 12.58 27.46 -0.37
N GLY A 79 11.88 26.71 -1.23
CA GLY A 79 11.01 25.63 -0.80
C GLY A 79 10.33 24.92 -1.97
N ALA A 80 10.07 23.64 -1.78
CA ALA A 80 9.25 22.84 -2.70
C ALA A 80 8.18 22.11 -1.89
N GLN A 81 6.95 22.09 -2.38
CA GLN A 81 5.83 21.41 -1.76
C GLN A 81 5.03 20.63 -2.81
N ILE A 82 4.75 19.37 -2.54
CA ILE A 82 3.93 18.53 -3.39
C ILE A 82 2.66 18.17 -2.62
N VAL A 83 1.52 18.55 -3.16
CA VAL A 83 0.21 18.37 -2.52
C VAL A 83 -0.70 17.57 -3.45
N PRO A 84 -1.32 16.47 -2.98
CA PRO A 84 -2.30 15.75 -3.79
C PRO A 84 -3.51 16.64 -4.09
N THR A 85 -4.02 16.59 -5.32
CA THR A 85 -5.23 17.35 -5.67
C THR A 85 -6.46 16.78 -4.98
N HIS A 86 -7.42 17.63 -4.61
CA HIS A 86 -8.65 17.20 -3.92
C HIS A 86 -9.44 16.16 -4.73
N ALA A 87 -9.51 16.28 -6.05
CA ALA A 87 -10.18 15.31 -6.91
C ALA A 87 -9.61 13.89 -6.73
N TRP A 88 -8.29 13.76 -6.62
CA TRP A 88 -7.67 12.47 -6.39
C TRP A 88 -7.90 11.94 -4.98
N ALA A 89 -7.92 12.81 -3.98
CA ALA A 89 -8.24 12.43 -2.61
C ALA A 89 -9.67 11.86 -2.51
N TYR A 90 -10.64 12.49 -3.19
CA TYR A 90 -12.02 11.97 -3.27
C TYR A 90 -12.11 10.64 -4.03
N MET A 91 -11.37 10.48 -5.12
CA MET A 91 -11.31 9.20 -5.83
C MET A 91 -10.74 8.07 -4.97
N ARG A 92 -9.68 8.34 -4.20
CA ARG A 92 -9.12 7.36 -3.25
C ARG A 92 -10.11 6.99 -2.15
N LEU A 93 -10.81 7.99 -1.59
CA LEU A 93 -11.86 7.76 -0.61
C LEU A 93 -12.98 6.88 -1.18
N LEU A 94 -13.45 7.21 -2.39
CA LEU A 94 -14.49 6.44 -3.08
C LEU A 94 -14.06 5.00 -3.34
N THR A 95 -12.82 4.81 -3.81
CA THR A 95 -12.25 3.47 -4.02
C THR A 95 -12.20 2.67 -2.72
N GLY A 96 -11.79 3.30 -1.62
CA GLY A 96 -11.80 2.69 -0.29
C GLY A 96 -13.22 2.30 0.16
N LEU A 97 -14.19 3.16 -0.04
CA LEU A 97 -15.60 2.89 0.29
C LEU A 97 -16.18 1.74 -0.56
N VAL A 98 -15.89 1.72 -1.86
CA VAL A 98 -16.30 0.62 -2.76
C VAL A 98 -15.67 -0.69 -2.32
N PHE A 99 -14.39 -0.68 -1.98
CA PHE A 99 -13.70 -1.88 -1.47
C PHE A 99 -14.32 -2.39 -0.17
N CYS A 100 -14.63 -1.51 0.78
CA CYS A 100 -15.34 -1.89 2.01
C CYS A 100 -16.72 -2.45 1.70
N ALA A 101 -17.49 -1.82 0.81
CA ALA A 101 -18.82 -2.30 0.41
C ALA A 101 -18.78 -3.69 -0.27
N VAL A 102 -17.77 -3.94 -1.10
CA VAL A 102 -17.55 -5.27 -1.71
C VAL A 102 -17.18 -6.30 -0.65
N LEU A 103 -16.29 -5.95 0.30
CA LEU A 103 -15.97 -6.82 1.45
C LEU A 103 -17.20 -7.14 2.28
N ASP A 104 -18.00 -6.13 2.63
CA ASP A 104 -19.24 -6.32 3.37
C ASP A 104 -20.23 -7.20 2.60
N TRP A 105 -20.33 -7.01 1.29
CA TRP A 105 -21.17 -7.84 0.43
C TRP A 105 -20.71 -9.29 0.38
N VAL A 106 -19.37 -9.52 0.25
CA VAL A 106 -18.79 -10.87 0.30
C VAL A 106 -19.02 -11.51 1.68
N ILE A 107 -18.83 -10.76 2.76
CA ILE A 107 -19.12 -11.22 4.13
C ILE A 107 -20.59 -11.58 4.28
N LEU A 108 -21.49 -10.76 3.76
CA LEU A 108 -22.94 -11.03 3.76
C LEU A 108 -23.29 -12.30 2.97
N LEU A 109 -22.68 -12.51 1.80
CA LEU A 109 -22.87 -13.73 1.01
C LEU A 109 -22.35 -14.97 1.75
N LEU A 110 -21.17 -14.89 2.36
CA LEU A 110 -20.60 -15.97 3.14
C LEU A 110 -21.43 -16.26 4.40
N THR A 111 -21.90 -15.22 5.10
CA THR A 111 -22.72 -15.37 6.31
C THR A 111 -24.12 -15.87 6.00
N ARG A 112 -24.70 -15.55 4.84
CA ARG A 112 -25.99 -16.16 4.39
C ARG A 112 -25.88 -17.67 4.21
N ARG A 113 -24.75 -18.16 3.67
CA ARG A 113 -24.48 -19.61 3.56
C ARG A 113 -24.18 -20.27 4.90
N VAL A 114 -23.56 -19.54 5.84
CA VAL A 114 -23.11 -20.08 7.14
C VAL A 114 -24.18 -19.94 8.24
N LYS A 115 -25.35 -19.33 7.96
CA LYS A 115 -26.42 -19.05 8.94
C LYS A 115 -25.85 -18.47 10.25
N PHE A 116 -25.05 -17.43 10.14
CA PHE A 116 -24.55 -16.70 11.31
C PHE A 116 -25.71 -15.89 11.89
N PRO A 117 -26.21 -16.16 13.10
CA PRO A 117 -27.40 -15.49 13.62
C PRO A 117 -27.04 -14.10 14.19
N ILE A 118 -26.52 -13.21 13.33
CA ILE A 118 -26.20 -11.81 13.70
C ILE A 118 -27.45 -11.07 14.17
N HIS A 119 -28.64 -11.55 13.80
CA HIS A 119 -29.91 -10.98 14.22
C HIS A 119 -30.28 -11.26 15.68
N THR A 120 -29.61 -12.21 16.35
CA THR A 120 -29.81 -12.47 17.78
C THR A 120 -28.80 -11.66 18.61
N LEU A 121 -29.19 -11.26 19.83
CA LEU A 121 -28.29 -10.60 20.78
C LEU A 121 -27.00 -11.41 20.99
N ARG A 122 -27.11 -12.72 21.13
CA ARG A 122 -25.95 -13.63 21.26
C ARG A 122 -25.04 -13.56 20.04
N GLY A 123 -25.59 -13.56 18.82
CA GLY A 123 -24.79 -13.45 17.60
C GLY A 123 -24.05 -12.12 17.49
N ARG A 124 -24.65 -11.01 17.95
CA ARG A 124 -23.97 -9.69 17.99
C ARG A 124 -22.80 -9.69 18.96
N TYR A 125 -22.94 -10.25 20.15
CA TYR A 125 -21.84 -10.36 21.11
C TYR A 125 -20.70 -11.23 20.57
N ILE A 126 -20.99 -12.32 19.88
CA ILE A 126 -19.98 -13.15 19.23
C ILE A 126 -19.26 -12.35 18.14
N ALA A 127 -19.98 -11.64 17.28
CA ALA A 127 -19.40 -10.82 16.23
C ALA A 127 -18.49 -9.71 16.83
N MET A 128 -18.95 -9.02 17.87
CA MET A 128 -18.15 -8.01 18.57
C MET A 128 -16.88 -8.61 19.18
N ALA A 129 -16.97 -9.78 19.78
CA ALA A 129 -15.81 -10.47 20.35
C ALA A 129 -14.79 -10.85 19.24
N LEU A 130 -15.25 -11.37 18.11
CA LEU A 130 -14.38 -11.70 16.97
C LEU A 130 -13.70 -10.47 16.40
N VAL A 131 -14.46 -9.37 16.20
CA VAL A 131 -13.90 -8.09 15.78
C VAL A 131 -12.87 -7.60 16.81
N GLY A 132 -13.17 -7.68 18.10
CA GLY A 132 -12.26 -7.30 19.16
C GLY A 132 -10.94 -8.09 19.12
N ILE A 133 -11.01 -9.42 18.93
CA ILE A 133 -9.82 -10.28 18.78
C ILE A 133 -8.99 -9.85 17.55
N GLY A 134 -9.64 -9.61 16.41
CA GLY A 134 -8.98 -9.20 15.18
C GLY A 134 -8.32 -7.82 15.31
N VAL A 135 -9.03 -6.84 15.87
CA VAL A 135 -8.51 -5.48 16.12
C VAL A 135 -7.33 -5.54 17.08
N PHE A 136 -7.44 -6.28 18.18
CA PHE A 136 -6.35 -6.43 19.13
C PHE A 136 -5.10 -7.05 18.49
N ALA A 137 -5.27 -8.09 17.68
CA ALA A 137 -4.17 -8.70 16.93
C ALA A 137 -3.53 -7.74 15.91
N CYS A 138 -4.27 -6.76 15.39
CA CYS A 138 -3.83 -5.79 14.40
C CYS A 138 -3.35 -4.46 15.00
N LEU A 139 -3.35 -4.26 16.32
CA LEU A 139 -2.95 -3.01 16.95
C LEU A 139 -1.61 -2.44 16.43
N PRO A 140 -0.54 -3.24 16.23
CA PRO A 140 0.73 -2.72 15.72
C PRO A 140 0.64 -2.13 14.31
N LEU A 141 -0.36 -2.52 13.50
CA LEU A 141 -0.57 -1.95 12.15
C LEU A 141 -1.08 -0.49 12.20
N GLY A 142 -1.59 -0.04 13.35
CA GLY A 142 -2.04 1.34 13.56
C GLY A 142 -0.90 2.37 13.63
N LEU A 143 0.34 1.93 13.81
CA LEU A 143 1.50 2.82 13.79
C LEU A 143 1.64 3.52 12.44
N GLY A 144 2.18 4.73 12.41
CA GLY A 144 2.42 5.49 11.18
C GLY A 144 3.49 4.88 10.25
N TYR A 145 4.17 3.84 10.69
CA TYR A 145 5.27 3.16 9.99
C TYR A 145 5.10 1.63 10.06
N LEU A 146 5.90 0.89 9.30
CA LEU A 146 6.04 -0.55 9.46
C LEU A 146 7.16 -0.83 10.46
N THR A 147 6.90 -1.70 11.43
CA THR A 147 7.94 -2.21 12.32
C THR A 147 8.92 -3.05 11.51
N TYR A 148 10.20 -2.94 11.84
CA TYR A 148 11.21 -3.77 11.20
C TYR A 148 10.89 -5.26 11.39
N GLY A 149 10.95 -6.02 10.30
CA GLY A 149 10.77 -7.47 10.30
C GLY A 149 11.89 -8.13 9.51
N HIS A 150 12.27 -9.36 9.87
CA HIS A 150 13.39 -10.05 9.25
C HIS A 150 13.21 -10.18 7.73
N ASP A 151 12.02 -10.61 7.28
CA ASP A 151 11.73 -10.85 5.87
C ASP A 151 10.89 -9.73 5.22
N LEU A 152 10.63 -8.64 5.97
CA LEU A 152 9.73 -7.57 5.51
C LEU A 152 10.18 -6.95 4.20
N SER A 153 11.46 -6.59 4.09
CA SER A 153 12.02 -5.97 2.89
C SER A 153 11.84 -6.85 1.65
N ILE A 154 12.07 -8.16 1.80
CA ILE A 154 11.89 -9.13 0.71
C ILE A 154 10.42 -9.17 0.26
N HIS A 155 9.47 -9.21 1.20
CA HIS A 155 8.05 -9.25 0.84
C HIS A 155 7.53 -7.95 0.26
N LEU A 156 8.04 -6.81 0.71
CA LEU A 156 7.74 -5.52 0.10
C LEU A 156 8.25 -5.44 -1.34
N SER A 157 9.49 -5.89 -1.59
CA SER A 157 10.04 -5.99 -2.95
C SER A 157 9.23 -6.92 -3.84
N ARG A 158 8.78 -8.08 -3.31
CA ARG A 158 7.91 -9.01 -4.05
C ARG A 158 6.57 -8.38 -4.43
N ILE A 159 5.96 -7.57 -3.57
CA ILE A 159 4.72 -6.86 -3.89
C ILE A 159 4.94 -5.89 -5.07
N GLU A 160 6.04 -5.14 -5.07
CA GLU A 160 6.37 -4.24 -6.19
C GLU A 160 6.71 -5.02 -7.47
N GLY A 161 7.44 -6.13 -7.36
CA GLY A 161 7.73 -6.99 -8.49
C GLY A 161 6.47 -7.60 -9.11
N LEU A 162 5.51 -8.06 -8.29
CA LEU A 162 4.21 -8.53 -8.75
C LEU A 162 3.42 -7.41 -9.43
N LYS A 163 3.41 -6.20 -8.87
CA LYS A 163 2.80 -5.02 -9.50
C LYS A 163 3.42 -4.75 -10.88
N ALA A 164 4.75 -4.70 -10.96
CA ALA A 164 5.47 -4.45 -12.21
C ALA A 164 5.18 -5.53 -13.26
N GLY A 165 5.21 -6.80 -12.87
CA GLY A 165 4.89 -7.92 -13.75
C GLY A 165 3.45 -7.87 -14.27
N LEU A 166 2.48 -7.56 -13.41
CA LEU A 166 1.07 -7.42 -13.80
C LEU A 166 0.87 -6.25 -14.78
N LEU A 167 1.53 -5.12 -14.56
CA LEU A 167 1.47 -3.97 -15.46
C LEU A 167 2.15 -4.26 -16.80
N ALA A 168 3.17 -5.12 -16.83
CA ALA A 168 3.79 -5.64 -18.04
C ALA A 168 2.96 -6.73 -18.75
N GLY A 169 1.77 -7.06 -18.24
CA GLY A 169 0.88 -8.08 -18.82
C GLY A 169 1.24 -9.53 -18.49
N GLN A 170 2.13 -9.76 -17.52
CA GLN A 170 2.45 -11.11 -17.08
C GLN A 170 1.40 -11.61 -16.07
N PHE A 171 0.79 -12.74 -16.35
CA PHE A 171 -0.03 -13.48 -15.38
C PHE A 171 0.01 -15.00 -15.66
N PRO A 172 0.40 -15.83 -14.69
CA PRO A 172 1.01 -15.46 -13.41
C PRO A 172 2.40 -14.82 -13.61
N VAL A 173 2.78 -13.91 -12.70
CA VAL A 173 4.11 -13.29 -12.72
C VAL A 173 5.15 -14.34 -12.36
N ARG A 174 6.12 -14.58 -13.23
CA ARG A 174 7.16 -15.60 -13.05
C ARG A 174 8.50 -15.02 -12.68
N MET A 175 8.74 -13.81 -13.12
CA MET A 175 10.00 -13.09 -12.98
C MET A 175 9.70 -11.71 -12.37
N ASP A 176 10.36 -11.37 -11.29
CA ASP A 176 10.35 -10.01 -10.77
C ASP A 176 11.35 -9.16 -11.58
N PRO A 177 10.89 -8.22 -12.41
CA PRO A 177 11.77 -7.51 -13.33
C PRO A 177 12.68 -6.49 -12.64
N ALA A 178 12.34 -6.04 -11.44
CA ALA A 178 13.03 -4.93 -10.75
C ALA A 178 14.25 -5.39 -9.93
N ILE A 179 14.39 -6.69 -9.68
CA ILE A 179 15.46 -7.22 -8.82
C ILE A 179 16.75 -7.47 -9.62
N ILE A 180 17.90 -7.41 -8.93
CA ILE A 180 19.25 -7.63 -9.50
C ILE A 180 19.54 -6.64 -10.64
N ASN A 181 19.41 -5.33 -10.38
CA ASN A 181 19.69 -4.29 -11.37
C ASN A 181 18.96 -4.56 -12.71
N GLU A 182 17.66 -4.77 -12.63
CA GLU A 182 16.76 -5.01 -13.79
C GLU A 182 17.01 -6.31 -14.57
N LYS A 183 17.87 -7.20 -14.07
CA LYS A 183 18.08 -8.52 -14.68
C LYS A 183 16.98 -9.52 -14.36
N GLY A 184 16.16 -9.20 -13.37
CA GLY A 184 15.05 -10.03 -12.91
C GLY A 184 15.47 -11.17 -11.99
N TYR A 185 14.55 -11.57 -11.13
CA TYR A 185 14.72 -12.73 -10.23
C TYR A 185 13.44 -13.57 -10.15
N PRO A 186 13.53 -14.90 -10.25
CA PRO A 186 12.36 -15.78 -10.33
C PRO A 186 11.81 -16.13 -8.94
N PHE A 187 11.48 -15.15 -8.10
CA PHE A 187 10.90 -15.39 -6.76
C PHE A 187 9.66 -16.28 -6.80
N SER A 188 8.78 -16.03 -7.74
CA SER A 188 7.52 -16.76 -7.90
C SER A 188 7.65 -18.24 -8.20
N LEU A 189 8.85 -18.70 -8.60
CA LEU A 189 9.12 -20.12 -8.78
C LEU A 189 9.50 -20.83 -7.48
N MET A 190 10.00 -20.07 -6.49
CA MET A 190 10.49 -20.61 -5.22
C MET A 190 9.49 -20.37 -4.07
N TYR A 191 8.74 -19.26 -4.12
CA TYR A 191 7.76 -18.88 -3.11
C TYR A 191 6.39 -18.66 -3.75
N SER A 192 5.36 -19.16 -3.10
CA SER A 192 3.98 -18.90 -3.56
C SER A 192 3.63 -17.42 -3.41
N ASP A 193 3.19 -16.81 -4.52
CA ASP A 193 2.79 -15.39 -4.55
C ASP A 193 1.28 -15.19 -4.49
N VAL A 194 0.50 -16.28 -4.51
CA VAL A 194 -0.98 -16.21 -4.61
C VAL A 194 -1.57 -15.25 -3.56
N PHE A 195 -1.07 -15.31 -2.34
CA PHE A 195 -1.56 -14.46 -1.26
C PHE A 195 -1.04 -13.01 -1.32
N LEU A 196 0.03 -12.72 -2.07
CA LEU A 196 0.56 -11.36 -2.23
C LEU A 196 -0.11 -10.58 -3.38
N TYR A 197 -0.78 -11.26 -4.32
CA TYR A 197 -1.50 -10.58 -5.40
C TYR A 197 -2.51 -9.52 -4.92
N PRO A 198 -3.30 -9.74 -3.85
CA PRO A 198 -4.18 -8.69 -3.34
C PRO A 198 -3.43 -7.41 -2.94
N ALA A 199 -2.24 -7.54 -2.32
CA ALA A 199 -1.41 -6.38 -1.98
C ALA A 199 -0.87 -5.69 -3.24
N ALA A 200 -0.43 -6.45 -4.25
CA ALA A 200 0.01 -5.90 -5.53
C ALA A 200 -1.12 -5.16 -6.27
N VAL A 201 -2.34 -5.71 -6.24
CA VAL A 201 -3.53 -5.04 -6.81
C VAL A 201 -3.83 -3.73 -6.08
N LEU A 202 -3.73 -3.69 -4.75
CA LEU A 202 -3.87 -2.44 -3.99
C LEU A 202 -2.82 -1.40 -4.40
N ARG A 203 -1.58 -1.84 -4.69
CA ARG A 203 -0.54 -0.96 -5.24
C ARG A 203 -0.91 -0.41 -6.61
N ILE A 204 -1.45 -1.23 -7.51
CA ILE A 204 -1.94 -0.79 -8.83
C ILE A 204 -3.09 0.22 -8.66
N LEU A 205 -3.96 0.04 -7.67
CA LEU A 205 -5.03 0.98 -7.34
C LEU A 205 -4.55 2.30 -6.71
N GLY A 206 -3.24 2.45 -6.47
CA GLY A 206 -2.62 3.69 -5.99
C GLY A 206 -2.47 3.81 -4.48
N PHE A 207 -2.62 2.74 -3.71
CA PHE A 207 -2.27 2.74 -2.30
C PHE A 207 -0.75 2.71 -2.13
N SER A 208 -0.23 3.30 -1.05
CA SER A 208 1.20 3.20 -0.72
C SER A 208 1.57 1.74 -0.42
N LEU A 209 2.84 1.39 -0.61
CA LEU A 209 3.36 0.04 -0.34
C LEU A 209 3.09 -0.37 1.11
N GLN A 210 3.37 0.54 2.03
CA GLN A 210 3.09 0.36 3.45
C GLN A 210 1.60 0.08 3.73
N THR A 211 0.70 0.86 3.14
CA THR A 211 -0.76 0.68 3.31
C THR A 211 -1.21 -0.65 2.71
N SER A 212 -0.72 -0.99 1.51
CA SER A 212 -1.07 -2.25 0.83
C SER A 212 -0.65 -3.47 1.67
N TYR A 213 0.55 -3.43 2.25
CA TYR A 213 1.00 -4.49 3.15
C TYR A 213 0.17 -4.57 4.44
N LYS A 214 -0.14 -3.44 5.09
CA LYS A 214 -0.97 -3.40 6.29
C LYS A 214 -2.38 -3.94 6.05
N VAL A 215 -3.01 -3.54 4.96
CA VAL A 215 -4.34 -4.04 4.56
C VAL A 215 -4.28 -5.54 4.29
N TYR A 216 -3.23 -6.01 3.63
CA TYR A 216 -3.01 -7.42 3.40
C TYR A 216 -2.95 -8.20 4.73
N VAL A 217 -2.09 -7.79 5.68
CA VAL A 217 -1.95 -8.45 6.99
C VAL A 217 -3.26 -8.43 7.78
N ALA A 218 -3.96 -7.28 7.79
CA ALA A 218 -5.27 -7.16 8.44
C ALA A 218 -6.31 -8.10 7.83
N SER A 219 -6.33 -8.22 6.50
CA SER A 219 -7.25 -9.11 5.78
C SER A 219 -6.99 -10.59 6.10
N ILE A 220 -5.73 -11.01 6.11
CA ILE A 220 -5.35 -12.37 6.50
C ILE A 220 -5.72 -12.63 7.97
N THR A 221 -5.49 -11.66 8.85
CA THR A 221 -5.88 -11.79 10.27
C THR A 221 -7.39 -11.92 10.43
N ALA A 222 -8.18 -11.12 9.73
CA ALA A 222 -9.64 -11.23 9.73
C ALA A 222 -10.12 -12.59 9.20
N ALA A 223 -9.52 -13.07 8.10
CA ALA A 223 -9.80 -14.40 7.57
C ALA A 223 -9.45 -15.51 8.58
N THR A 224 -8.30 -15.40 9.25
CA THR A 224 -7.86 -16.34 10.29
C THR A 224 -8.88 -16.40 11.43
N VAL A 225 -9.32 -15.25 11.96
CA VAL A 225 -10.34 -15.18 13.01
C VAL A 225 -11.62 -15.85 12.57
N GLY A 226 -12.12 -15.54 11.37
CA GLY A 226 -13.38 -16.07 10.85
C GLY A 226 -13.30 -17.59 10.61
N ILE A 227 -12.27 -18.07 9.95
CA ILE A 227 -12.08 -19.49 9.62
C ILE A 227 -11.88 -20.32 10.89
N THR A 228 -11.02 -19.86 11.81
CA THR A 228 -10.75 -20.56 13.07
C THR A 228 -12.02 -20.67 13.92
N PHE A 229 -12.76 -19.56 14.05
CA PHE A 229 -14.02 -19.60 14.79
C PHE A 229 -15.02 -20.58 14.17
N TYR A 230 -15.20 -20.52 12.87
CA TYR A 230 -16.11 -21.42 12.17
C TYR A 230 -15.71 -22.88 12.34
N ALA A 231 -14.44 -23.21 12.17
CA ALA A 231 -13.94 -24.57 12.30
C ALA A 231 -14.11 -25.10 13.72
N LEU A 232 -13.70 -24.33 14.74
CA LEU A 232 -13.82 -24.73 16.15
C LEU A 232 -15.27 -24.83 16.60
N ARG A 233 -16.14 -23.93 16.13
CA ARG A 233 -17.57 -24.00 16.42
C ARG A 233 -18.20 -25.26 15.85
N LYS A 234 -17.82 -25.64 14.64
CA LYS A 234 -18.30 -26.89 14.03
C LYS A 234 -17.80 -28.12 14.77
N MET A 235 -16.56 -28.08 15.25
CA MET A 235 -15.93 -29.19 15.96
C MET A 235 -16.48 -29.36 17.37
N PHE A 236 -16.52 -28.28 18.17
CA PHE A 236 -16.92 -28.33 19.59
C PHE A 236 -18.41 -28.09 19.83
N ARG A 237 -19.16 -27.61 18.84
CA ARG A 237 -20.57 -27.22 18.93
C ARG A 237 -20.88 -26.24 20.08
N SER A 238 -19.89 -25.49 20.51
CA SER A 238 -19.94 -24.50 21.59
C SER A 238 -19.37 -23.18 21.12
N ASP A 239 -20.14 -22.10 21.23
CA ASP A 239 -19.70 -20.75 20.87
C ASP A 239 -18.57 -20.25 21.80
N CYS A 240 -18.66 -20.59 23.09
CA CYS A 240 -17.66 -20.18 24.06
C CYS A 240 -16.30 -20.87 23.80
N ALA A 241 -16.29 -22.19 23.58
CA ALA A 241 -15.10 -22.93 23.23
C ALA A 241 -14.49 -22.44 21.89
N ALA A 242 -15.33 -22.12 20.91
CA ALA A 242 -14.88 -21.59 19.64
C ALA A 242 -14.27 -20.19 19.78
N LEU A 243 -14.87 -19.29 20.57
CA LEU A 243 -14.31 -17.96 20.83
C LEU A 243 -12.96 -18.05 21.56
N LEU A 244 -12.90 -18.86 22.62
CA LEU A 244 -11.67 -19.05 23.39
C LEU A 244 -10.55 -19.62 22.50
N GLY A 245 -10.84 -20.66 21.75
CA GLY A 245 -9.85 -21.27 20.83
C GLY A 245 -9.42 -20.31 19.73
N THR A 246 -10.34 -19.48 19.21
CA THR A 246 -10.01 -18.45 18.21
C THR A 246 -9.09 -17.38 18.82
N ALA A 247 -9.36 -16.92 20.03
CA ALA A 247 -8.52 -15.97 20.72
C ALA A 247 -7.11 -16.55 20.97
N LEU A 248 -7.04 -17.78 21.52
CA LEU A 248 -5.77 -18.46 21.78
C LEU A 248 -4.95 -18.66 20.52
N TYR A 249 -5.57 -19.05 19.41
CA TYR A 249 -4.86 -19.24 18.14
C TYR A 249 -4.41 -17.91 17.54
N THR A 250 -5.33 -16.95 17.42
CA THR A 250 -5.04 -15.66 16.76
C THR A 250 -4.02 -14.84 17.52
N LEU A 251 -4.06 -14.88 18.86
CA LEU A 251 -3.17 -14.13 19.75
C LEU A 251 -1.98 -14.97 20.22
N SER A 252 -1.78 -16.18 19.68
CA SER A 252 -0.64 -17.01 20.05
C SER A 252 0.68 -16.28 19.78
N PHE A 253 1.62 -16.44 20.69
CA PHE A 253 2.96 -15.83 20.58
C PHE A 253 3.63 -16.19 19.26
N TYR A 254 3.57 -17.45 18.85
CA TYR A 254 4.13 -17.92 17.58
C TYR A 254 3.58 -17.15 16.38
N ARG A 255 2.26 -17.03 16.28
CA ARG A 255 1.62 -16.31 15.18
C ARG A 255 1.97 -14.82 15.18
N LEU A 256 1.88 -14.15 16.32
CA LEU A 256 2.22 -12.71 16.42
C LEU A 256 3.69 -12.46 16.10
N THR A 257 4.60 -13.35 16.51
CA THR A 257 6.02 -13.28 16.15
C THR A 257 6.21 -13.43 14.64
N ASN A 258 5.53 -14.36 13.98
CA ASN A 258 5.62 -14.53 12.54
C ASN A 258 5.08 -13.33 11.78
N VAL A 259 4.01 -12.69 12.28
CA VAL A 259 3.43 -11.51 11.64
C VAL A 259 4.30 -10.27 11.83
N PHE A 260 4.74 -9.95 13.05
CA PHE A 260 5.30 -8.64 13.39
C PHE A 260 6.82 -8.63 13.59
N VAL A 261 7.43 -9.77 13.91
CA VAL A 261 8.89 -9.84 14.12
C VAL A 261 9.57 -10.45 12.91
N ARG A 262 9.06 -11.56 12.42
CA ARG A 262 9.65 -12.23 11.25
C ARG A 262 9.12 -11.68 9.93
N ALA A 263 7.87 -11.22 9.91
CA ALA A 263 7.13 -10.89 8.68
C ALA A 263 7.07 -12.07 7.69
N ALA A 264 6.94 -13.31 8.22
CA ALA A 264 7.01 -14.53 7.44
C ALA A 264 5.66 -14.83 6.74
N VAL A 265 5.42 -14.17 5.61
CA VAL A 265 4.15 -14.18 4.85
C VAL A 265 3.62 -15.59 4.52
N GLY A 266 4.46 -16.59 4.45
CA GLY A 266 4.05 -17.98 4.21
C GLY A 266 3.63 -18.78 5.45
N GLU A 267 3.77 -18.23 6.66
CA GLU A 267 3.60 -18.96 7.92
C GLU A 267 2.39 -18.48 8.76
N TYR A 268 1.68 -17.43 8.36
CA TYR A 268 0.52 -16.87 9.10
C TYR A 268 -0.74 -16.68 8.28
#